data_5d96211e9af61647e173aa3ab3aea2eb
#
_entry.id   5d96211e9af61647e173aa3ab3aea2eb
#
_cell.length_a   1.000
_cell.length_b   1.000
_cell.length_c   1.000
_cell.angle_alpha   90.00
_cell.angle_beta   90.00
_cell.angle_gamma   90.00
#
_symmetry.space_group_name_H-M   'P 1'
#
loop_
_entity.id
_entity.type
_entity.pdbx_description
1 polymer ?
#
loop_
_entity_poly.entity_id
_entity_poly.type
_entity_poly.pdbx_seq_one_letter_code
_entity_poly.pdbx_strand_id
1 'polypeptide(L)'
;RKEGRLLFAAEGSGMGMGDITVRTDADLAGANPTYDLPAGELPTELPVYAVPDGEAEMRAALEDTAAKLGGTLEAFSYDTSGPPDTAYYSPYASGKADGVSYSLNGQEVHFYRYEQGDNLLAAPKGLSGEALYRYFYDHFGAKFVTLENPVFESTGDYNIYKEYSTAISAFYEAGSVSDTLAQKLYNYSFRRIQLSAPEGDLTAVTFPLEPQVLGTYALRTLDDAKGALMAGEAWIGGTQGGYDGGAVNILHWEITYYRSRLMDTIQPVYCFLIDSPDGEAPFFDDGDPEGYKSVTYAYVP
;
A
#
# COMPACT_ATOMS: atom_id res chain seq x y z
N ARG A 1 6.53 21.11 -6.81
CA ARG A 1 7.90 21.48 -6.31
C ARG A 1 7.93 22.97 -6.02
N LYS A 2 8.05 23.35 -4.77
CA LYS A 2 8.36 24.71 -4.38
C LYS A 2 9.82 24.75 -3.97
N GLU A 3 10.64 25.57 -4.63
CA GLU A 3 12.06 25.79 -4.29
C GLU A 3 12.95 24.52 -4.26
N GLY A 4 12.68 23.54 -5.12
CA GLY A 4 13.47 22.30 -5.18
C GLY A 4 13.23 21.32 -4.03
N ARG A 5 12.30 21.60 -3.13
CA ARG A 5 11.89 20.68 -2.06
C ARG A 5 10.72 19.81 -2.51
N LEU A 6 10.79 18.54 -2.14
CA LEU A 6 9.63 17.67 -2.25
C LEU A 6 8.60 18.08 -1.19
N LEU A 7 7.33 18.09 -1.58
CA LEU A 7 6.22 18.28 -0.65
C LEU A 7 5.69 16.91 -0.27
N PHE A 8 5.39 16.73 1.00
CA PHE A 8 4.76 15.53 1.53
C PHE A 8 3.39 15.90 2.11
N ALA A 9 2.38 15.09 1.81
CA ALA A 9 1.07 15.18 2.41
C ALA A 9 0.46 13.78 2.49
N ALA A 10 0.04 13.38 3.68
CA ALA A 10 -0.69 12.13 3.90
C ALA A 10 -2.19 12.37 3.92
N GLU A 11 -2.96 11.38 3.55
CA GLU A 11 -4.41 11.42 3.65
C GLU A 11 -4.82 11.17 5.10
N GLY A 12 -5.63 12.08 5.65
CA GLY A 12 -6.34 11.81 6.89
C GLY A 12 -7.51 10.87 6.61
N SER A 13 -7.78 9.90 7.47
CA SER A 13 -8.99 9.10 7.37
C SER A 13 -10.21 9.99 7.64
N GLY A 14 -11.02 10.24 6.60
CA GLY A 14 -12.15 11.17 6.67
C GLY A 14 -13.38 10.67 7.45
N MET A 15 -13.28 9.58 8.21
CA MET A 15 -14.45 8.94 8.83
C MET A 15 -14.23 8.51 10.28
N GLY A 16 -13.51 9.25 11.09
CA GLY A 16 -13.63 9.20 12.57
C GLY A 16 -13.37 7.87 13.28
N MET A 17 -13.01 6.84 12.59
CA MET A 17 -12.50 5.59 13.13
C MET A 17 -11.06 5.51 12.66
N GLY A 18 -10.15 5.89 13.53
CA GLY A 18 -8.72 5.86 13.26
C GLY A 18 -8.31 4.50 12.74
N ASP A 19 -7.31 4.46 11.85
CA ASP A 19 -6.71 3.23 11.38
C ASP A 19 -5.88 2.59 12.51
N ILE A 20 -6.56 2.22 13.60
CA ILE A 20 -5.96 1.36 14.61
C ILE A 20 -6.00 -0.04 14.03
N THR A 21 -4.84 -0.53 13.66
CA THR A 21 -4.66 -1.88 13.18
C THR A 21 -4.28 -2.76 14.38
N VAL A 22 -4.99 -3.87 14.53
CA VAL A 22 -4.68 -4.86 15.56
C VAL A 22 -4.01 -6.04 14.89
N ARG A 23 -2.73 -6.28 15.23
CA ARG A 23 -1.91 -7.30 14.57
C ARG A 23 -1.22 -8.24 15.55
N THR A 24 -0.92 -9.46 15.10
CA THR A 24 -0.02 -10.37 15.81
C THR A 24 1.42 -9.91 15.70
N ASP A 25 2.29 -10.38 16.61
CA ASP A 25 3.73 -10.16 16.49
C ASP A 25 4.28 -10.74 15.17
N ALA A 26 3.69 -11.81 14.64
CA ALA A 26 4.06 -12.37 13.34
C ALA A 26 3.67 -11.48 12.17
N ASP A 27 2.49 -10.83 12.23
CA ASP A 27 2.05 -9.88 11.21
C ASP A 27 2.86 -8.56 11.28
N LEU A 28 3.37 -8.21 12.47
CA LEU A 28 4.27 -7.07 12.65
C LEU A 28 5.67 -7.34 12.11
N ALA A 29 6.11 -8.61 12.06
CA ALA A 29 7.37 -9.00 11.43
C ALA A 29 7.26 -8.90 9.89
N GLY A 30 7.21 -7.68 9.38
CA GLY A 30 6.94 -7.36 7.98
C GLY A 30 7.90 -7.99 6.98
N ALA A 31 7.42 -8.14 5.75
CA ALA A 31 8.19 -8.60 4.60
C ALA A 31 9.04 -7.49 3.96
N ASN A 32 8.88 -6.24 4.39
CA ASN A 32 9.64 -5.10 3.88
C ASN A 32 11.15 -5.31 4.14
N PRO A 33 12.01 -5.17 3.13
CA PRO A 33 13.45 -5.43 3.27
C PRO A 33 14.18 -4.45 4.20
N THR A 34 13.54 -3.38 4.62
CA THR A 34 14.10 -2.38 5.56
C THR A 34 13.56 -2.53 6.99
N TYR A 35 12.72 -3.52 7.24
CA TYR A 35 12.07 -3.72 8.53
C TYR A 35 13.11 -3.89 9.66
N ASP A 36 13.08 -2.97 10.64
CA ASP A 36 13.98 -2.92 11.81
C ASP A 36 15.48 -3.07 11.50
N LEU A 37 15.92 -2.70 10.30
CA LEU A 37 17.33 -2.78 9.95
C LEU A 37 18.17 -1.81 10.79
N PRO A 38 19.41 -2.20 11.15
CA PRO A 38 20.34 -1.27 11.77
C PRO A 38 20.56 -0.01 10.93
N ALA A 39 20.60 1.17 11.57
CA ALA A 39 20.77 2.46 10.87
C ALA A 39 21.97 2.50 9.91
N GLY A 40 23.07 1.80 10.23
CA GLY A 40 24.25 1.73 9.38
C GLY A 40 24.11 0.90 8.10
N GLU A 41 23.01 0.16 7.96
CA GLU A 41 22.70 -0.64 6.78
C GLU A 41 21.73 0.07 5.83
N LEU A 42 21.20 1.24 6.23
CA LEU A 42 20.25 1.99 5.43
C LEU A 42 20.94 2.75 4.30
N PRO A 43 20.25 2.90 3.14
CA PRO A 43 20.75 3.77 2.07
C PRO A 43 20.71 5.24 2.53
N THR A 44 21.67 6.02 2.08
CA THR A 44 21.71 7.48 2.34
C THR A 44 20.86 8.28 1.37
N GLU A 45 20.46 7.65 0.26
CA GLU A 45 19.63 8.26 -0.77
C GLU A 45 18.76 7.19 -1.44
N LEU A 46 17.57 7.58 -1.89
CA LEU A 46 16.63 6.72 -2.60
C LEU A 46 15.97 7.46 -3.76
N PRO A 47 15.54 6.74 -4.81
CA PRO A 47 14.77 7.31 -5.91
C PRO A 47 13.43 7.87 -5.43
N VAL A 48 12.95 8.89 -6.12
CA VAL A 48 11.58 9.42 -6.05
C VAL A 48 10.94 9.23 -7.42
N TYR A 49 9.69 8.86 -7.44
CA TYR A 49 8.97 8.49 -8.66
C TYR A 49 7.81 9.44 -8.94
N ALA A 50 7.46 9.58 -10.21
CA ALA A 50 6.25 10.28 -10.64
C ALA A 50 5.01 9.41 -10.43
N VAL A 51 3.91 10.07 -10.09
CA VAL A 51 2.57 9.48 -10.19
C VAL A 51 2.09 9.68 -11.64
N PRO A 52 1.54 8.65 -12.32
CA PRO A 52 0.88 8.82 -13.59
C PRO A 52 -0.27 9.83 -13.45
N ASP A 53 -0.27 10.88 -14.28
CA ASP A 53 -1.25 11.97 -14.16
C ASP A 53 -1.95 12.35 -15.47
N GLY A 54 -1.47 11.82 -16.58
CA GLY A 54 -2.02 12.10 -17.89
C GLY A 54 -3.23 11.22 -18.24
N GLU A 55 -4.34 11.83 -18.72
CA GLU A 55 -5.52 11.08 -19.19
C GLU A 55 -5.15 9.98 -20.20
N ALA A 56 -4.30 10.31 -21.18
CA ALA A 56 -3.90 9.37 -22.22
C ALA A 56 -3.09 8.19 -21.66
N GLU A 57 -2.19 8.47 -20.71
CA GLU A 57 -1.36 7.45 -20.04
C GLU A 57 -2.23 6.49 -19.19
N MET A 58 -3.12 7.07 -18.38
CA MET A 58 -4.02 6.29 -17.55
C MET A 58 -5.03 5.47 -18.36
N ARG A 59 -5.52 6.04 -19.47
CA ARG A 59 -6.37 5.31 -20.42
C ARG A 59 -5.62 4.11 -21.01
N ALA A 60 -4.41 4.31 -21.50
CA ALA A 60 -3.60 3.26 -22.11
C ALA A 60 -3.32 2.13 -21.11
N ALA A 61 -3.04 2.45 -19.83
CA ALA A 61 -2.82 1.45 -18.79
C ALA A 61 -4.07 0.59 -18.51
N LEU A 62 -5.26 1.21 -18.48
CA LEU A 62 -6.51 0.46 -18.29
C LEU A 62 -6.90 -0.34 -19.55
N GLU A 63 -6.65 0.19 -20.76
CA GLU A 63 -6.86 -0.53 -22.02
C GLU A 63 -5.96 -1.76 -22.13
N ASP A 64 -4.66 -1.64 -21.77
CA ASP A 64 -3.73 -2.77 -21.73
C ASP A 64 -4.20 -3.84 -20.72
N THR A 65 -4.65 -3.41 -19.54
CA THR A 65 -5.17 -4.31 -18.52
C THR A 65 -6.42 -5.06 -19.01
N ALA A 66 -7.36 -4.36 -19.63
CA ALA A 66 -8.57 -4.97 -20.19
C ALA A 66 -8.24 -5.94 -21.34
N ALA A 67 -7.30 -5.56 -22.22
CA ALA A 67 -6.85 -6.41 -23.32
C ALA A 67 -6.22 -7.73 -22.85
N LYS A 68 -5.47 -7.71 -21.74
CA LYS A 68 -4.92 -8.93 -21.11
C LYS A 68 -6.01 -9.89 -20.62
N LEU A 69 -7.23 -9.41 -20.40
CA LEU A 69 -8.41 -10.22 -20.10
C LEU A 69 -9.25 -10.54 -21.32
N GLY A 70 -8.84 -10.09 -22.51
CA GLY A 70 -9.55 -10.30 -23.76
C GLY A 70 -10.68 -9.31 -24.02
N GLY A 71 -10.83 -8.28 -23.17
CA GLY A 71 -11.86 -7.25 -23.26
C GLY A 71 -11.37 -5.99 -23.98
N THR A 72 -12.32 -5.14 -24.31
CA THR A 72 -12.10 -3.77 -24.80
C THR A 72 -12.68 -2.79 -23.83
N LEU A 73 -11.89 -1.83 -23.37
CA LEU A 73 -12.33 -0.85 -22.38
C LEU A 73 -13.46 0.02 -22.93
N GLU A 74 -14.57 0.02 -22.22
CA GLU A 74 -15.76 0.82 -22.47
C GLU A 74 -15.96 1.84 -21.34
N ALA A 75 -16.77 2.85 -21.58
CA ALA A 75 -17.18 3.82 -20.55
C ALA A 75 -16.02 4.40 -19.73
N PHE A 76 -14.91 4.74 -20.40
CA PHE A 76 -13.77 5.35 -19.74
C PHE A 76 -14.13 6.73 -19.17
N SER A 77 -13.67 6.99 -17.95
CA SER A 77 -13.79 8.27 -17.25
C SER A 77 -12.43 8.65 -16.65
N TYR A 78 -12.11 9.93 -16.73
CA TYR A 78 -10.91 10.51 -16.12
C TYR A 78 -11.30 11.74 -15.33
N ASP A 79 -10.81 11.85 -14.11
CA ASP A 79 -11.05 12.96 -13.20
C ASP A 79 -9.75 13.38 -12.50
N THR A 80 -9.50 14.69 -12.46
CA THR A 80 -8.39 15.30 -11.72
C THR A 80 -8.89 16.18 -10.57
N SER A 81 -10.20 16.33 -10.44
CA SER A 81 -10.79 17.29 -9.53
C SER A 81 -10.96 16.73 -8.13
N GLY A 82 -10.12 17.19 -7.21
CA GLY A 82 -10.57 17.39 -5.85
C GLY A 82 -11.57 18.57 -5.80
N PRO A 83 -12.30 18.77 -4.68
CA PRO A 83 -13.12 19.95 -4.49
C PRO A 83 -12.29 21.22 -4.77
N PRO A 84 -12.86 22.26 -5.41
CA PRO A 84 -12.11 23.43 -5.89
C PRO A 84 -11.27 24.16 -4.83
N ASP A 85 -11.61 23.98 -3.56
CA ASP A 85 -10.97 24.65 -2.42
C ASP A 85 -9.96 23.75 -1.68
N THR A 86 -9.73 22.54 -2.17
CA THR A 86 -8.77 21.61 -1.59
C THR A 86 -7.61 21.39 -2.54
N ALA A 87 -6.38 21.48 -2.01
CA ALA A 87 -5.17 21.19 -2.78
C ALA A 87 -5.01 19.68 -3.09
N TYR A 88 -6.12 18.99 -3.39
CA TYR A 88 -6.09 17.58 -3.74
C TYR A 88 -5.63 17.43 -5.18
N TYR A 89 -4.46 16.88 -5.36
CA TYR A 89 -4.01 16.33 -6.61
C TYR A 89 -4.37 14.84 -6.64
N SER A 90 -5.35 14.46 -7.42
CA SER A 90 -5.78 13.07 -7.48
C SER A 90 -6.22 12.69 -8.89
N PRO A 91 -5.27 12.37 -9.78
CA PRO A 91 -5.66 11.75 -11.02
C PRO A 91 -6.30 10.39 -10.75
N TYR A 92 -7.52 10.23 -11.24
CA TYR A 92 -8.29 9.02 -11.14
C TYR A 92 -8.86 8.67 -12.50
N ALA A 93 -8.68 7.42 -12.92
CA ALA A 93 -9.31 6.91 -14.11
C ALA A 93 -10.12 5.66 -13.81
N SER A 94 -11.20 5.46 -14.51
CA SER A 94 -12.02 4.25 -14.41
C SER A 94 -12.57 3.85 -15.77
N GLY A 95 -12.98 2.58 -15.87
CA GLY A 95 -13.62 2.04 -17.05
C GLY A 95 -14.22 0.68 -16.79
N LYS A 96 -14.88 0.12 -17.79
CA LYS A 96 -15.49 -1.22 -17.72
C LYS A 96 -15.20 -2.00 -19.00
N ALA A 97 -15.09 -3.32 -18.89
CA ALA A 97 -15.05 -4.25 -20.02
C ALA A 97 -15.59 -5.61 -19.58
N ASP A 98 -16.53 -6.17 -20.30
CA ASP A 98 -17.05 -7.55 -20.12
C ASP A 98 -17.41 -7.90 -18.66
N GLY A 99 -18.10 -7.01 -17.95
CA GLY A 99 -18.51 -7.21 -16.56
C GLY A 99 -17.39 -7.02 -15.54
N VAL A 100 -16.21 -6.55 -15.97
CA VAL A 100 -15.09 -6.17 -15.09
C VAL A 100 -15.02 -4.66 -14.97
N SER A 101 -14.91 -4.16 -13.76
CA SER A 101 -14.64 -2.75 -13.46
C SER A 101 -13.16 -2.54 -13.24
N TYR A 102 -12.63 -1.48 -13.82
CA TYR A 102 -11.22 -1.09 -13.75
C TYR A 102 -11.10 0.30 -13.16
N SER A 103 -10.09 0.51 -12.35
CA SER A 103 -9.71 1.83 -11.87
C SER A 103 -8.19 1.96 -11.78
N LEU A 104 -7.71 3.17 -11.94
CA LEU A 104 -6.33 3.55 -11.69
C LEU A 104 -6.34 4.77 -10.77
N ASN A 105 -5.81 4.60 -9.58
CA ASN A 105 -5.71 5.64 -8.57
C ASN A 105 -4.24 5.79 -8.15
N GLY A 106 -3.70 6.98 -8.36
CA GLY A 106 -2.26 7.15 -8.25
C GLY A 106 -1.54 6.24 -9.24
N GLN A 107 -0.81 5.25 -8.74
CA GLN A 107 -0.05 4.31 -9.57
C GLN A 107 -0.62 2.89 -9.55
N GLU A 108 -1.71 2.64 -8.86
CA GLU A 108 -2.27 1.30 -8.71
C GLU A 108 -3.46 1.06 -9.60
N VAL A 109 -3.34 0.05 -10.45
CA VAL A 109 -4.46 -0.51 -11.17
C VAL A 109 -5.19 -1.47 -10.24
N HIS A 110 -6.49 -1.26 -10.11
CA HIS A 110 -7.40 -2.15 -9.42
C HIS A 110 -8.50 -2.57 -10.38
N PHE A 111 -8.81 -3.87 -10.43
CA PHE A 111 -9.95 -4.36 -11.19
C PHE A 111 -10.64 -5.51 -10.48
N TYR A 112 -11.96 -5.62 -10.69
CA TYR A 112 -12.83 -6.59 -10.02
C TYR A 112 -14.08 -6.88 -10.82
N ARG A 113 -14.70 -8.03 -10.57
CA ARG A 113 -16.04 -8.33 -11.06
C ARG A 113 -17.10 -7.77 -10.11
N TYR A 114 -18.13 -7.17 -10.72
CA TYR A 114 -19.10 -6.34 -9.99
C TYR A 114 -20.33 -7.13 -9.53
N GLU A 115 -20.71 -8.20 -10.22
CA GLU A 115 -21.93 -8.94 -9.91
C GLU A 115 -21.68 -9.94 -8.77
N GLN A 116 -22.63 -9.99 -7.84
CA GLN A 116 -22.55 -10.91 -6.70
C GLN A 116 -22.54 -12.36 -7.20
N GLY A 117 -21.50 -13.11 -6.86
CA GLY A 117 -21.30 -14.49 -7.32
C GLY A 117 -20.41 -14.64 -8.55
N ASP A 118 -20.02 -13.54 -9.19
CA ASP A 118 -19.04 -13.55 -10.27
C ASP A 118 -17.61 -13.51 -9.75
N ASN A 119 -16.75 -14.33 -10.32
CA ASN A 119 -15.33 -14.35 -10.02
C ASN A 119 -14.47 -14.09 -11.28
N LEU A 120 -13.24 -13.65 -11.08
CA LEU A 120 -12.23 -13.55 -12.13
C LEU A 120 -11.66 -14.94 -12.46
N LEU A 121 -11.53 -15.78 -11.43
CA LEU A 121 -11.07 -17.15 -11.54
C LEU A 121 -11.60 -17.98 -10.36
N ALA A 122 -12.28 -19.08 -10.68
CA ALA A 122 -12.76 -20.04 -9.68
C ALA A 122 -11.58 -20.85 -9.11
N ALA A 123 -11.64 -21.12 -7.81
CA ALA A 123 -10.64 -21.93 -7.12
C ALA A 123 -10.90 -23.43 -7.34
N PRO A 124 -9.84 -24.23 -7.50
CA PRO A 124 -9.93 -25.68 -7.35
C PRO A 124 -10.34 -26.06 -5.93
N LYS A 125 -11.14 -27.10 -5.80
CA LYS A 125 -11.54 -27.61 -4.49
C LYS A 125 -10.33 -28.06 -3.65
N GLY A 126 -10.33 -27.69 -2.38
CA GLY A 126 -9.34 -28.15 -1.39
C GLY A 126 -8.07 -27.32 -1.31
N LEU A 127 -7.95 -26.24 -2.08
CA LEU A 127 -6.87 -25.26 -1.90
C LEU A 127 -7.25 -24.24 -0.83
N SER A 128 -6.28 -23.84 -0.02
CA SER A 128 -6.41 -22.78 0.98
C SER A 128 -5.06 -22.12 1.26
N GLY A 129 -5.07 -20.97 1.94
CA GLY A 129 -3.86 -20.23 2.30
C GLY A 129 -2.96 -19.91 1.11
N GLU A 130 -1.65 -19.98 1.27
CA GLU A 130 -0.69 -19.67 0.20
C GLU A 130 -0.92 -20.50 -1.07
N ALA A 131 -1.26 -21.79 -0.95
CA ALA A 131 -1.47 -22.65 -2.12
C ALA A 131 -2.62 -22.18 -3.01
N LEU A 132 -3.69 -21.63 -2.42
CA LEU A 132 -4.80 -21.02 -3.14
C LEU A 132 -4.34 -19.77 -3.91
N TYR A 133 -3.67 -18.85 -3.23
CA TYR A 133 -3.19 -17.63 -3.87
C TYR A 133 -2.09 -17.88 -4.91
N ARG A 134 -1.24 -18.89 -4.69
CA ARG A 134 -0.25 -19.36 -5.67
C ARG A 134 -0.94 -19.83 -6.95
N TYR A 135 -2.02 -20.61 -6.83
CA TYR A 135 -2.82 -21.00 -7.96
C TYR A 135 -3.36 -19.79 -8.74
N PHE A 136 -3.91 -18.79 -8.04
CA PHE A 136 -4.41 -17.57 -8.68
C PHE A 136 -3.29 -16.77 -9.36
N TYR A 137 -2.15 -16.66 -8.72
CA TYR A 137 -1.00 -15.98 -9.33
C TYR A 137 -0.55 -16.70 -10.60
N ASP A 138 -0.32 -18.00 -10.55
CA ASP A 138 0.23 -18.77 -11.68
C ASP A 138 -0.73 -18.83 -12.88
N HIS A 139 -2.05 -18.91 -12.63
CA HIS A 139 -3.05 -19.05 -13.69
C HIS A 139 -3.68 -17.73 -14.14
N PHE A 140 -3.52 -16.67 -13.37
CA PHE A 140 -4.17 -15.41 -13.65
C PHE A 140 -3.26 -14.20 -13.44
N GLY A 141 -2.67 -14.03 -12.26
CA GLY A 141 -1.94 -12.84 -11.87
C GLY A 141 -0.68 -12.57 -12.69
N ALA A 142 0.05 -13.62 -13.07
CA ALA A 142 1.29 -13.52 -13.84
C ALA A 142 1.14 -12.83 -15.21
N LYS A 143 -0.08 -12.70 -15.73
CA LYS A 143 -0.38 -11.92 -16.94
C LYS A 143 -0.17 -10.41 -16.75
N PHE A 144 -0.31 -9.94 -15.51
CA PHE A 144 -0.23 -8.51 -15.16
C PHE A 144 1.13 -8.15 -14.61
N VAL A 145 1.64 -8.96 -13.70
CA VAL A 145 2.95 -8.76 -13.05
C VAL A 145 3.72 -10.08 -13.10
N THR A 146 4.76 -10.13 -13.93
CA THR A 146 5.66 -11.29 -13.98
C THR A 146 6.73 -11.14 -12.91
N LEU A 147 6.79 -12.10 -11.98
CA LEU A 147 7.78 -12.19 -10.92
C LEU A 147 8.68 -13.40 -11.18
N GLU A 148 9.98 -13.22 -10.99
CA GLU A 148 10.98 -14.30 -11.18
C GLU A 148 11.10 -15.13 -9.91
N ASN A 149 11.11 -14.46 -8.75
CA ASN A 149 11.20 -15.08 -7.43
C ASN A 149 10.02 -14.62 -6.54
N PRO A 150 8.78 -15.07 -6.84
CA PRO A 150 7.59 -14.61 -6.14
C PRO A 150 7.56 -15.12 -4.69
N VAL A 151 7.50 -14.20 -3.75
CA VAL A 151 7.30 -14.48 -2.32
C VAL A 151 5.88 -14.08 -1.93
N PHE A 152 5.21 -14.96 -1.20
CA PHE A 152 3.87 -14.71 -0.68
C PHE A 152 3.92 -13.91 0.62
N GLU A 153 3.08 -12.91 0.69
CA GLU A 153 2.82 -12.10 1.89
C GLU A 153 1.32 -12.15 2.20
N SER A 154 0.98 -12.42 3.45
CA SER A 154 -0.40 -12.34 3.92
C SER A 154 -0.41 -11.66 5.27
N THR A 155 -1.24 -10.63 5.39
CA THR A 155 -1.51 -9.96 6.66
C THR A 155 -3.00 -9.92 6.90
N GLY A 156 -3.40 -9.84 8.16
CA GLY A 156 -4.79 -9.73 8.53
C GLY A 156 -4.98 -8.77 9.68
N ASP A 157 -6.19 -8.30 9.82
CA ASP A 157 -6.60 -7.36 10.85
C ASP A 157 -7.88 -7.84 11.55
N TYR A 158 -8.09 -7.38 12.77
CA TYR A 158 -9.37 -7.51 13.46
C TYR A 158 -10.26 -6.30 13.15
N ASN A 159 -11.51 -6.56 12.83
CA ASN A 159 -12.52 -5.52 12.74
C ASN A 159 -13.07 -5.16 14.13
N ILE A 160 -13.94 -4.14 14.19
CA ILE A 160 -14.61 -3.69 15.43
C ILE A 160 -15.45 -4.77 16.13
N TYR A 161 -15.78 -5.86 15.42
CA TYR A 161 -16.53 -7.00 15.96
C TYR A 161 -15.62 -8.13 16.45
N LYS A 162 -14.30 -7.90 16.53
CA LYS A 162 -13.28 -8.90 16.88
C LYS A 162 -13.23 -10.10 15.93
N GLU A 163 -13.63 -9.87 14.68
CA GLU A 163 -13.53 -10.86 13.63
C GLU A 163 -12.24 -10.65 12.86
N TYR A 164 -11.40 -11.67 12.81
CA TYR A 164 -10.18 -11.64 12.01
C TYR A 164 -10.51 -11.78 10.52
N SER A 165 -9.95 -10.90 9.72
CA SER A 165 -10.02 -11.02 8.26
C SER A 165 -8.64 -10.85 7.64
N THR A 166 -8.38 -11.56 6.56
CA THR A 166 -7.17 -11.35 5.77
C THR A 166 -7.29 -10.00 5.05
N ALA A 167 -6.46 -9.04 5.41
CA ALA A 167 -6.47 -7.72 4.80
C ALA A 167 -5.70 -7.70 3.49
N ILE A 168 -4.54 -8.38 3.45
CA ILE A 168 -3.67 -8.42 2.27
C ILE A 168 -3.29 -9.87 2.00
N SER A 169 -3.36 -10.27 0.71
CA SER A 169 -2.71 -11.46 0.18
C SER A 169 -2.03 -11.07 -1.12
N ALA A 170 -0.72 -11.09 -1.12
CA ALA A 170 0.08 -10.56 -2.23
C ALA A 170 1.27 -11.45 -2.55
N PHE A 171 1.74 -11.35 -3.79
CA PHE A 171 3.07 -11.80 -4.17
C PHE A 171 3.92 -10.60 -4.54
N TYR A 172 5.17 -10.61 -4.14
CA TYR A 172 6.16 -9.62 -4.53
C TYR A 172 7.45 -10.29 -5.01
N GLU A 173 8.27 -9.55 -5.76
CA GLU A 173 9.57 -9.99 -6.24
C GLU A 173 10.59 -9.92 -5.12
N ALA A 174 11.12 -11.07 -4.70
CA ALA A 174 12.21 -11.08 -3.72
C ALA A 174 13.53 -10.54 -4.29
N GLY A 175 13.69 -10.66 -5.60
CA GLY A 175 14.93 -10.30 -6.26
C GLY A 175 16.06 -11.31 -6.04
N SER A 176 17.29 -10.85 -6.24
CA SER A 176 18.51 -11.63 -6.08
C SER A 176 19.20 -11.31 -4.75
N VAL A 177 19.98 -12.25 -4.24
CA VAL A 177 20.83 -12.04 -3.06
C VAL A 177 21.84 -10.90 -3.27
N SER A 178 22.26 -10.68 -4.52
CA SER A 178 23.18 -9.60 -4.90
C SER A 178 22.53 -8.22 -5.05
N ASP A 179 21.19 -8.14 -5.00
CA ASP A 179 20.49 -6.86 -5.16
C ASP A 179 20.79 -5.91 -3.99
N THR A 180 20.94 -4.64 -4.33
CA THR A 180 21.06 -3.59 -3.32
C THR A 180 19.77 -3.48 -2.51
N LEU A 181 19.85 -2.89 -1.33
CA LEU A 181 18.64 -2.65 -0.51
C LEU A 181 17.63 -1.77 -1.25
N ALA A 182 18.09 -0.76 -1.99
CA ALA A 182 17.25 0.07 -2.84
C ALA A 182 16.50 -0.76 -3.90
N GLN A 183 17.16 -1.72 -4.55
CA GLN A 183 16.52 -2.62 -5.51
C GLN A 183 15.51 -3.56 -4.85
N LYS A 184 15.84 -4.10 -3.67
CA LYS A 184 14.91 -4.94 -2.91
C LYS A 184 13.66 -4.15 -2.48
N LEU A 185 13.85 -2.91 -2.02
CA LEU A 185 12.74 -2.03 -1.66
C LEU A 185 11.88 -1.65 -2.87
N TYR A 186 12.51 -1.41 -4.03
CA TYR A 186 11.80 -1.21 -5.30
C TYR A 186 10.95 -2.44 -5.65
N ASN A 187 11.54 -3.63 -5.60
CA ASN A 187 10.85 -4.87 -5.90
C ASN A 187 9.65 -5.09 -4.97
N TYR A 188 9.84 -4.92 -3.67
CA TYR A 188 8.77 -5.03 -2.68
C TYR A 188 7.63 -4.04 -2.93
N SER A 189 7.96 -2.81 -3.33
CA SER A 189 6.97 -1.73 -3.48
C SER A 189 6.28 -1.72 -4.84
N PHE A 190 6.98 -2.09 -5.92
CA PHE A 190 6.49 -1.88 -7.29
C PHE A 190 6.40 -3.15 -8.13
N ARG A 191 7.11 -4.22 -7.77
CA ARG A 191 6.97 -5.53 -8.43
C ARG A 191 6.16 -6.46 -7.53
N ARG A 192 4.90 -6.15 -7.39
CA ARG A 192 3.97 -6.90 -6.55
C ARG A 192 2.57 -6.95 -7.15
N ILE A 193 1.80 -7.93 -6.72
CA ILE A 193 0.40 -8.10 -7.09
C ILE A 193 -0.39 -8.57 -5.88
N GLN A 194 -1.47 -7.90 -5.58
CA GLN A 194 -2.41 -8.28 -4.53
C GLN A 194 -3.62 -8.97 -5.16
N LEU A 195 -4.03 -10.06 -4.54
CA LEU A 195 -5.13 -10.92 -4.97
C LEU A 195 -6.18 -10.97 -3.86
N SER A 196 -7.44 -10.75 -4.19
CA SER A 196 -8.55 -10.78 -3.23
C SER A 196 -9.48 -11.93 -3.52
N ALA A 197 -9.65 -12.81 -2.53
CA ALA A 197 -10.47 -14.01 -2.62
C ALA A 197 -11.24 -14.26 -1.32
N PRO A 198 -12.12 -13.34 -0.89
CA PRO A 198 -12.78 -13.40 0.42
C PRO A 198 -13.66 -14.65 0.61
N GLU A 199 -14.23 -15.16 -0.45
CA GLU A 199 -15.09 -16.37 -0.43
C GLU A 199 -14.41 -17.60 -1.08
N GLY A 200 -13.08 -17.52 -1.27
CA GLY A 200 -12.28 -18.61 -1.83
C GLY A 200 -12.06 -18.52 -3.34
N ASP A 201 -12.87 -17.77 -4.10
CA ASP A 201 -12.68 -17.50 -5.52
C ASP A 201 -12.04 -16.11 -5.71
N LEU A 202 -11.20 -15.95 -6.74
CA LEU A 202 -10.56 -14.68 -7.05
C LEU A 202 -11.60 -13.68 -7.57
N THR A 203 -11.77 -12.57 -6.85
CA THR A 203 -12.75 -11.53 -7.19
C THR A 203 -12.12 -10.21 -7.60
N ALA A 204 -10.95 -9.86 -7.08
CA ALA A 204 -10.27 -8.62 -7.40
C ALA A 204 -8.75 -8.77 -7.44
N VAL A 205 -8.12 -7.88 -8.20
CA VAL A 205 -6.66 -7.80 -8.36
C VAL A 205 -6.22 -6.35 -8.30
N THR A 206 -5.12 -6.11 -7.58
CA THR A 206 -4.47 -4.80 -7.51
C THR A 206 -2.97 -4.96 -7.78
N PHE A 207 -2.42 -4.10 -8.62
CA PHE A 207 -0.98 -4.06 -8.88
C PHE A 207 -0.52 -2.66 -9.25
N PRO A 208 0.72 -2.28 -8.88
CA PRO A 208 1.28 -1.00 -9.29
C PRO A 208 1.72 -1.02 -10.76
N LEU A 209 1.58 0.10 -11.44
CA LEU A 209 2.28 0.35 -12.70
C LEU A 209 3.78 0.55 -12.43
N GLU A 210 4.60 0.30 -13.44
CA GLU A 210 6.02 0.60 -13.35
C GLU A 210 6.23 2.11 -13.20
N PRO A 211 6.95 2.57 -12.15
CA PRO A 211 7.08 3.98 -11.88
C PRO A 211 8.17 4.64 -12.74
N GLN A 212 7.95 5.91 -13.09
CA GLN A 212 8.97 6.72 -13.72
C GLN A 212 9.84 7.43 -12.68
N VAL A 213 11.16 7.23 -12.72
CA VAL A 213 12.11 7.90 -11.83
C VAL A 213 12.17 9.39 -12.13
N LEU A 214 11.97 10.22 -11.11
CA LEU A 214 12.15 11.68 -11.17
C LEU A 214 13.56 12.12 -10.78
N GLY A 215 14.22 11.37 -9.93
CA GLY A 215 15.55 11.65 -9.42
C GLY A 215 15.82 10.89 -8.13
N THR A 216 17.04 11.01 -7.63
CA THR A 216 17.48 10.43 -6.36
C THR A 216 17.65 11.56 -5.33
N TYR A 217 17.17 11.33 -4.13
CA TYR A 217 17.13 12.33 -3.05
C TYR A 217 17.73 11.75 -1.77
N ALA A 218 18.40 12.62 -1.01
CA ALA A 218 18.93 12.24 0.29
C ALA A 218 17.80 11.80 1.24
N LEU A 219 18.04 10.70 1.92
CA LEU A 219 17.17 10.21 2.98
C LEU A 219 17.60 10.82 4.33
N ARG A 220 16.65 11.14 5.19
CA ARG A 220 16.96 11.48 6.59
C ARG A 220 17.66 10.32 7.28
N THR A 221 18.46 10.59 8.30
CA THR A 221 18.93 9.51 9.17
C THR A 221 17.77 8.97 10.01
N LEU A 222 17.87 7.72 10.45
CA LEU A 222 16.86 7.13 11.34
C LEU A 222 16.67 7.95 12.64
N ASP A 223 17.76 8.48 13.18
CA ASP A 223 17.71 9.29 14.41
C ASP A 223 16.99 10.63 14.15
N ASP A 224 17.25 11.29 13.02
CA ASP A 224 16.51 12.49 12.62
C ASP A 224 15.03 12.21 12.39
N ALA A 225 14.70 11.07 11.78
CA ALA A 225 13.31 10.67 11.57
C ALA A 225 12.58 10.40 12.90
N LYS A 226 13.23 9.72 13.85
CA LYS A 226 12.70 9.54 15.21
C LYS A 226 12.53 10.86 15.94
N GLY A 227 13.51 11.77 15.79
CA GLY A 227 13.42 13.13 16.34
C GLY A 227 12.22 13.90 15.78
N ALA A 228 11.99 13.84 14.48
CA ALA A 228 10.84 14.46 13.80
C ALA A 228 9.51 13.87 14.30
N LEU A 229 9.42 12.53 14.44
CA LEU A 229 8.25 11.88 15.04
C LEU A 229 7.94 12.46 16.43
N MET A 230 8.93 12.51 17.31
CA MET A 230 8.76 13.03 18.69
C MET A 230 8.47 14.53 18.73
N ALA A 231 8.89 15.29 17.71
CA ALA A 231 8.60 16.72 17.57
C ALA A 231 7.20 17.01 16.99
N GLY A 232 6.41 16.00 16.66
CA GLY A 232 5.08 16.19 16.04
C GLY A 232 5.15 16.51 14.55
N GLU A 233 6.26 16.23 13.88
CA GLU A 233 6.43 16.45 12.45
C GLU A 233 6.01 15.22 11.59
N ALA A 234 5.42 14.22 12.24
CA ALA A 234 4.93 13.01 11.57
C ALA A 234 3.47 13.14 11.16
N TRP A 235 3.10 12.43 10.10
CA TRP A 235 1.72 12.19 9.72
C TRP A 235 1.26 10.88 10.32
N ILE A 236 0.24 10.94 11.19
CA ILE A 236 -0.31 9.75 11.86
C ILE A 236 -1.62 9.38 11.20
N GLY A 237 -1.75 8.13 10.78
CA GLY A 237 -2.99 7.59 10.27
C GLY A 237 -4.10 7.67 11.33
N GLY A 238 -5.29 8.10 10.92
CA GLY A 238 -6.48 8.06 11.76
C GLY A 238 -6.68 9.16 12.78
N THR A 239 -5.74 10.08 12.97
CA THR A 239 -5.94 11.20 13.90
C THR A 239 -6.59 12.39 13.19
N GLN A 240 -7.77 12.82 13.68
CA GLN A 240 -8.44 14.02 13.17
C GLN A 240 -7.79 15.33 13.65
N GLY A 241 -6.88 15.28 14.60
CA GLY A 241 -6.40 16.44 15.34
C GLY A 241 -4.96 16.84 15.11
N GLY A 242 -4.23 16.16 14.26
CA GLY A 242 -2.78 16.34 14.22
C GLY A 242 -2.10 15.72 15.46
N TYR A 243 -0.86 15.32 15.30
CA TYR A 243 -0.03 14.82 16.40
C TYR A 243 0.86 15.96 16.88
N ASP A 244 0.69 16.36 18.12
CA ASP A 244 1.41 17.50 18.73
C ASP A 244 2.83 17.14 19.19
N GLY A 245 3.27 15.92 18.95
CA GLY A 245 4.56 15.43 19.43
C GLY A 245 4.49 14.84 20.82
N GLY A 246 5.60 14.29 21.26
CA GLY A 246 5.78 13.69 22.58
C GLY A 246 6.52 12.35 22.53
N ALA A 247 6.68 11.75 23.67
CA ALA A 247 7.29 10.42 23.75
C ALA A 247 6.28 9.37 23.29
N VAL A 248 6.62 8.63 22.24
CA VAL A 248 5.86 7.49 21.76
C VAL A 248 6.67 6.21 21.87
N ASN A 249 6.00 5.10 22.08
CA ASN A 249 6.64 3.80 22.02
C ASN A 249 6.70 3.33 20.58
N ILE A 250 7.87 3.32 19.98
CA ILE A 250 8.13 2.79 18.65
C ILE A 250 8.29 1.28 18.80
N LEU A 251 7.34 0.53 18.25
CA LEU A 251 7.37 -0.93 18.23
C LEU A 251 8.32 -1.42 17.13
N HIS A 252 8.11 -0.92 15.92
CA HIS A 252 8.85 -1.27 14.72
C HIS A 252 8.96 -0.07 13.79
N TRP A 253 9.80 -0.18 12.78
CA TRP A 253 9.93 0.83 11.74
C TRP A 253 10.42 0.21 10.43
N GLU A 254 10.12 0.89 9.33
CA GLU A 254 10.59 0.52 8.00
C GLU A 254 10.66 1.77 7.11
N ILE A 255 11.33 1.66 5.96
CA ILE A 255 11.20 2.62 4.88
C ILE A 255 10.17 2.07 3.90
N THR A 256 9.19 2.88 3.53
CA THR A 256 8.19 2.53 2.54
C THR A 256 8.06 3.62 1.48
N TYR A 257 7.64 3.25 0.28
CA TYR A 257 7.25 4.22 -0.73
C TYR A 257 5.80 4.63 -0.49
N TYR A 258 5.63 5.83 0.06
CA TYR A 258 4.31 6.36 0.39
C TYR A 258 3.65 6.99 -0.84
N ARG A 259 2.40 6.65 -1.04
CA ARG A 259 1.52 7.17 -2.09
C ARG A 259 0.36 7.89 -1.44
N SER A 260 0.11 9.11 -1.86
CA SER A 260 -1.02 9.90 -1.41
C SER A 260 -1.68 10.56 -2.61
N ARG A 261 -2.99 10.66 -2.57
CA ARG A 261 -3.75 11.43 -3.57
C ARG A 261 -3.44 12.92 -3.53
N LEU A 262 -2.74 13.38 -2.51
CA LEU A 262 -2.34 14.77 -2.35
C LEU A 262 -0.97 15.08 -2.96
N MET A 263 -0.29 14.07 -3.50
CA MET A 263 1.09 14.19 -3.99
C MET A 263 1.19 13.79 -5.45
N ASP A 264 1.98 14.54 -6.20
CA ASP A 264 2.39 14.24 -7.58
C ASP A 264 3.61 13.30 -7.66
N THR A 265 4.10 12.85 -6.50
CA THR A 265 5.29 12.01 -6.38
C THR A 265 5.06 10.86 -5.41
N ILE A 266 5.80 9.78 -5.63
CA ILE A 266 5.90 8.64 -4.71
C ILE A 266 7.28 8.74 -4.05
N GLN A 267 7.29 8.94 -2.75
CA GLN A 267 8.50 9.23 -1.99
C GLN A 267 8.80 8.13 -0.99
N PRO A 268 10.10 7.82 -0.75
CA PRO A 268 10.48 6.99 0.38
C PRO A 268 10.28 7.79 1.68
N VAL A 269 9.64 7.17 2.65
CA VAL A 269 9.38 7.75 3.97
C VAL A 269 9.67 6.71 5.03
N TYR A 270 10.03 7.14 6.23
CA TYR A 270 10.00 6.26 7.39
C TYR A 270 8.56 6.03 7.81
N CYS A 271 8.20 4.77 7.97
CA CYS A 271 6.95 4.32 8.54
C CYS A 271 7.26 3.72 9.92
N PHE A 272 6.80 4.37 10.97
CA PHE A 272 6.92 3.88 12.34
C PHE A 272 5.60 3.22 12.75
N LEU A 273 5.69 2.02 13.29
CA LEU A 273 4.58 1.36 13.97
C LEU A 273 4.69 1.71 15.45
N ILE A 274 3.74 2.47 15.94
CA ILE A 274 3.76 2.99 17.32
C ILE A 274 2.53 2.49 18.09
N ASP A 275 2.66 2.39 19.40
CA ASP A 275 1.49 2.29 20.27
C ASP A 275 0.63 3.54 20.08
N SER A 276 -0.70 3.41 20.19
CA SER A 276 -1.60 4.55 20.01
C SER A 276 -1.16 5.73 20.89
N PRO A 277 -0.89 6.92 20.32
CA PRO A 277 -0.31 8.04 21.05
C PRO A 277 -1.24 8.62 22.11
N ASP A 278 -2.54 8.41 22.00
CA ASP A 278 -3.53 9.10 22.83
C ASP A 278 -3.86 8.39 24.14
N GLY A 279 -3.22 7.22 24.42
CA GLY A 279 -3.53 6.42 25.60
C GLY A 279 -5.03 6.10 25.70
N GLU A 280 -5.75 6.31 24.60
CA GLU A 280 -7.14 5.92 24.50
C GLU A 280 -7.23 4.43 24.76
N ALA A 281 -8.30 4.06 25.40
CA ALA A 281 -8.62 2.67 25.70
C ALA A 281 -8.34 1.81 24.46
N PRO A 282 -7.82 0.59 24.65
CA PRO A 282 -7.61 -0.32 23.53
C PRO A 282 -8.86 -0.33 22.65
N PHE A 283 -8.69 -0.47 21.36
CA PHE A 283 -9.76 -0.48 20.34
C PHE A 283 -11.00 -1.30 20.75
N PHE A 284 -10.79 -2.23 21.67
CA PHE A 284 -11.85 -3.00 22.31
C PHE A 284 -11.97 -2.60 23.79
N ASP A 285 -13.18 -2.39 24.28
CA ASP A 285 -13.49 -2.03 25.68
C ASP A 285 -12.88 -2.96 26.72
N ASP A 286 -12.62 -4.21 26.36
CA ASP A 286 -12.05 -5.26 27.21
C ASP A 286 -10.56 -5.56 26.91
N GLY A 287 -9.90 -4.69 26.12
CA GLY A 287 -8.50 -4.81 25.73
C GLY A 287 -8.30 -5.56 24.42
N ASP A 288 -7.06 -5.49 23.90
CA ASP A 288 -6.69 -6.22 22.70
C ASP A 288 -6.83 -7.73 22.90
N PRO A 289 -7.23 -8.50 21.87
CA PRO A 289 -7.24 -9.95 21.94
C PRO A 289 -5.86 -10.48 22.30
N GLU A 290 -5.81 -11.60 23.02
CA GLU A 290 -4.55 -12.23 23.43
C GLU A 290 -3.64 -12.50 22.22
N GLY A 291 -2.39 -12.03 22.26
CA GLY A 291 -1.41 -12.18 21.20
C GLY A 291 -1.51 -11.12 20.09
N TYR A 292 -2.34 -10.08 20.26
CA TYR A 292 -2.49 -8.98 19.32
C TYR A 292 -2.10 -7.65 19.96
N LYS A 293 -1.68 -6.71 19.14
CA LYS A 293 -1.35 -5.34 19.56
C LYS A 293 -2.05 -4.34 18.65
N SER A 294 -2.65 -3.33 19.28
CA SER A 294 -3.12 -2.15 18.57
C SER A 294 -1.92 -1.30 18.17
N VAL A 295 -1.83 -0.97 16.90
CA VAL A 295 -0.73 -0.17 16.35
C VAL A 295 -1.28 0.96 15.49
N THR A 296 -0.53 2.04 15.46
CA THR A 296 -0.79 3.18 14.59
C THR A 296 0.43 3.40 13.68
N TYR A 297 0.18 3.79 12.44
CA TYR A 297 1.23 4.10 11.48
C TYR A 297 1.55 5.60 11.52
N ALA A 298 2.83 5.93 11.69
CA ALA A 298 3.33 7.29 11.64
C ALA A 298 4.34 7.42 10.50
N TYR A 299 4.12 8.37 9.59
CA TYR A 299 4.95 8.59 8.41
C TYR A 299 5.79 9.84 8.58
N VAL A 300 7.11 9.72 8.38
CA VAL A 300 8.07 10.82 8.42
C VAL A 300 8.82 10.86 7.08
N PRO A 301 8.67 11.94 6.28
CA PRO A 301 9.33 12.11 4.99
C PRO A 301 10.82 12.41 5.11
#